data_0a9d2383138a0b688e93d97ed5c734ee
#
_entry.id   0a9d2383138a0b688e93d97ed5c734ee
#
_cell.length_a   1.000
_cell.length_b   1.000
_cell.length_c   1.000
_cell.angle_alpha   90.00
_cell.angle_beta   90.00
_cell.angle_gamma   90.00
#
_symmetry.space_group_name_H-M   'P 1'
#
loop_
_entity.id
_entity.type
_entity.pdbx_description
1 polymer ?
#
loop_
_entity_poly.entity_id
_entity_poly.type
_entity_poly.pdbx_seq_one_letter_code
_entity_poly.pdbx_strand_id
1 'polypeptide(L)'
;MLQATIIGHLGADAQVKNNNSKQFTTFRIAHTDRWTDDAGTVHDNTVWVDCIINGVSNVVPYLKKGQLVFITGSISLRVYSSAKDKCMKAGMTINVRQIELLGGKADEVPSMLFDANDGTNVEVKKYFYAPSLVRSEESAELYPLVSKAGERFVCNRNGFIYPFKGED
;
A
#
# COMPACT_ATOMS: atom_id res chain seq x y z
N MET A 1 7.84 2.55 -27.84
CA MET A 1 7.73 3.12 -26.47
C MET A 1 8.18 2.04 -25.50
N LEU A 2 9.15 2.33 -24.62
CA LEU A 2 9.60 1.36 -23.61
C LEU A 2 8.84 1.63 -22.32
N GLN A 3 8.03 0.66 -21.91
CA GLN A 3 7.17 0.74 -20.73
C GLN A 3 7.38 -0.52 -19.88
N ALA A 4 7.34 -0.36 -18.56
CA ALA A 4 7.36 -1.45 -17.61
C ALA A 4 6.15 -1.39 -16.69
N THR A 5 5.72 -2.56 -16.25
CA THR A 5 4.72 -2.78 -15.21
C THR A 5 5.36 -3.61 -14.12
N ILE A 6 5.21 -3.20 -12.87
CA ILE A 6 5.81 -3.91 -11.74
C ILE A 6 4.88 -3.87 -10.52
N ILE A 7 4.88 -4.97 -9.79
CA ILE A 7 4.26 -5.08 -8.45
C ILE A 7 5.40 -5.31 -7.46
N GLY A 8 5.41 -4.56 -6.37
CA GLY A 8 6.45 -4.71 -5.36
C GLY A 8 6.17 -3.93 -4.08
N HIS A 9 6.96 -4.20 -3.05
CA HIS A 9 6.82 -3.53 -1.76
C HIS A 9 7.79 -2.34 -1.66
N LEU A 10 7.33 -1.23 -1.06
CA LEU A 10 8.22 -0.12 -0.75
C LEU A 10 9.27 -0.53 0.28
N GLY A 11 10.54 -0.24 -0.04
CA GLY A 11 11.66 -0.48 0.88
C GLY A 11 11.82 0.58 1.97
N ALA A 12 11.29 1.78 1.72
CA ALA A 12 11.27 2.92 2.63
C ALA A 12 10.12 3.84 2.26
N ASP A 13 9.79 4.79 3.14
CA ASP A 13 8.80 5.83 2.87
C ASP A 13 9.20 6.67 1.66
N ALA A 14 8.22 7.07 0.86
CA ALA A 14 8.44 7.95 -0.28
C ALA A 14 8.90 9.34 0.19
N GLN A 15 9.79 9.94 -0.58
CA GLN A 15 10.37 11.26 -0.28
C GLN A 15 10.04 12.25 -1.37
N VAL A 16 9.51 13.39 -0.98
CA VAL A 16 9.36 14.55 -1.88
C VAL A 16 10.69 15.30 -1.93
N LYS A 17 11.18 15.53 -3.12
CA LYS A 17 12.42 16.28 -3.38
C LYS A 17 12.14 17.48 -4.27
N ASN A 18 12.93 18.52 -4.07
CA ASN A 18 12.89 19.74 -4.87
C ASN A 18 14.19 19.88 -5.67
N ASN A 19 14.08 20.12 -6.95
CA ASN A 19 15.21 20.47 -7.80
C ASN A 19 14.80 21.58 -8.78
N ASN A 20 15.50 22.72 -8.74
CA ASN A 20 15.28 23.86 -9.61
C ASN A 20 13.79 24.22 -9.80
N SER A 21 13.07 24.46 -8.69
CA SER A 21 11.65 24.83 -8.66
C SER A 21 10.69 23.73 -9.12
N LYS A 22 11.16 22.51 -9.39
CA LYS A 22 10.32 21.35 -9.69
C LYS A 22 10.32 20.37 -8.52
N GLN A 23 9.14 20.01 -8.08
CA GLN A 23 8.96 18.97 -7.08
C GLN A 23 8.80 17.61 -7.78
N PHE A 24 9.34 16.58 -7.17
CA PHE A 24 9.15 15.20 -7.58
C PHE A 24 9.22 14.28 -6.36
N THR A 25 8.53 13.17 -6.46
CA THR A 25 8.52 12.15 -5.40
C THR A 25 9.36 10.96 -5.82
N THR A 26 10.24 10.52 -4.92
CA THR A 26 11.09 9.35 -5.16
C THR A 26 10.83 8.29 -4.11
N PHE A 27 10.83 7.04 -4.54
CA PHE A 27 10.76 5.87 -3.67
C PHE A 27 11.40 4.67 -4.37
N ARG A 28 11.66 3.62 -3.61
CA ARG A 28 12.25 2.38 -4.11
C ARG A 28 11.33 1.23 -3.79
N ILE A 29 11.12 0.35 -4.75
CA ILE A 29 10.34 -0.87 -4.58
C ILE A 29 11.21 -2.11 -4.77
N ALA A 30 10.86 -3.17 -4.05
CA ALA A 30 11.42 -4.51 -4.19
C ALA A 30 10.35 -5.42 -4.83
N HIS A 31 10.72 -6.08 -5.91
CA HIS A 31 9.98 -7.18 -6.48
C HIS A 31 10.78 -8.45 -6.26
N THR A 32 10.15 -9.48 -5.70
CA THR A 32 10.81 -10.77 -5.43
C THR A 32 10.11 -11.86 -6.21
N ASP A 33 10.84 -12.47 -7.11
CA ASP A 33 10.46 -13.71 -7.78
C ASP A 33 10.92 -14.91 -6.94
N ARG A 34 9.99 -15.81 -6.70
CA ARG A 34 10.29 -17.07 -6.00
C ARG A 34 10.01 -18.23 -6.93
N TRP A 35 10.98 -19.11 -7.09
CA TRP A 35 10.84 -20.32 -7.87
C TRP A 35 11.51 -21.51 -7.18
N THR A 36 11.05 -22.71 -7.50
CA THR A 36 11.61 -23.96 -6.96
C THR A 36 12.27 -24.69 -8.11
N ASP A 37 13.50 -25.14 -7.91
CA ASP A 37 14.22 -25.95 -8.88
C ASP A 37 13.76 -27.42 -8.90
N ASP A 38 14.25 -28.19 -9.84
CA ASP A 38 13.91 -29.61 -10.00
C ASP A 38 14.36 -30.47 -8.79
N ALA A 39 15.27 -29.96 -7.97
CA ALA A 39 15.72 -30.60 -6.73
C ALA A 39 14.86 -30.24 -5.52
N GLY A 40 13.81 -29.40 -5.70
CA GLY A 40 12.94 -28.94 -4.62
C GLY A 40 13.49 -27.77 -3.81
N THR A 41 14.61 -27.15 -4.25
CA THR A 41 15.21 -26.01 -3.56
C THR A 41 14.49 -24.72 -3.96
N VAL A 42 14.10 -23.91 -2.97
CA VAL A 42 13.45 -22.61 -3.20
C VAL A 42 14.51 -21.53 -3.42
N HIS A 43 14.36 -20.79 -4.50
CA HIS A 43 15.22 -19.65 -4.83
C HIS A 43 14.41 -18.37 -4.83
N ASP A 44 14.96 -17.32 -4.21
CA ASP A 44 14.41 -15.97 -4.20
C ASP A 44 15.34 -15.02 -4.96
N ASN A 45 14.78 -14.30 -5.93
CA ASN A 45 15.49 -13.25 -6.66
C ASN A 45 14.77 -11.92 -6.44
N THR A 46 15.43 -10.99 -5.77
CA THR A 46 14.86 -9.67 -5.46
C THR A 46 15.51 -8.61 -6.34
N VAL A 47 14.66 -7.93 -7.12
CA VAL A 47 15.05 -6.80 -7.96
C VAL A 47 14.58 -5.50 -7.29
N TRP A 48 15.50 -4.55 -7.15
CA TRP A 48 15.23 -3.22 -6.63
C TRP A 48 15.09 -2.22 -7.76
N VAL A 49 13.99 -1.45 -7.72
CA VAL A 49 13.67 -0.47 -8.76
C VAL A 49 13.46 0.90 -8.12
N ASP A 50 14.16 1.90 -8.63
CA ASP A 50 13.97 3.30 -8.25
C ASP A 50 12.78 3.86 -9.03
N CYS A 51 11.85 4.52 -8.35
CA CYS A 51 10.63 5.08 -8.91
C CYS A 51 10.58 6.59 -8.71
N ILE A 52 10.12 7.29 -9.74
CA ILE A 52 9.99 8.75 -9.73
C ILE A 52 8.58 9.11 -10.19
N ILE A 53 7.86 9.89 -9.37
CA ILE A 53 6.61 10.55 -9.74
C ILE A 53 6.94 12.04 -9.95
N ASN A 54 6.59 12.58 -11.11
CA ASN A 54 6.72 14.01 -11.35
C ASN A 54 5.66 14.79 -10.56
N GLY A 55 6.13 15.75 -9.79
CA GLY A 55 5.27 16.54 -8.88
C GLY A 55 4.99 15.84 -7.55
N VAL A 56 4.02 16.40 -6.82
CA VAL A 56 3.47 15.84 -5.58
C VAL A 56 2.11 15.25 -5.87
N SER A 57 1.92 14.00 -5.52
CA SER A 57 0.67 13.28 -5.71
C SER A 57 -0.01 13.04 -4.36
N ASN A 58 -1.34 13.05 -4.35
CA ASN A 58 -2.15 12.74 -3.15
C ASN A 58 -1.90 11.32 -2.61
N VAL A 59 -1.25 10.44 -3.38
CA VAL A 59 -0.88 9.09 -2.96
C VAL A 59 0.34 9.08 -2.03
N VAL A 60 1.17 10.14 -2.02
CA VAL A 60 2.45 10.20 -1.30
C VAL A 60 2.33 9.87 0.20
N PRO A 61 1.33 10.38 0.95
CA PRO A 61 1.17 10.06 2.38
C PRO A 61 0.99 8.56 2.66
N TYR A 62 0.48 7.82 1.68
CA TYR A 62 0.21 6.38 1.76
C TYR A 62 1.39 5.51 1.29
N LEU A 63 2.40 6.11 0.66
CA LEU A 63 3.59 5.42 0.18
C LEU A 63 4.59 5.19 1.32
N LYS A 64 4.24 4.30 2.24
CA LYS A 64 5.01 3.93 3.41
C LYS A 64 5.82 2.66 3.18
N LYS A 65 6.89 2.48 3.95
CA LYS A 65 7.69 1.26 3.94
C LYS A 65 6.80 0.02 4.10
N GLY A 66 7.00 -0.97 3.23
CA GLY A 66 6.25 -2.22 3.23
C GLY A 66 4.92 -2.17 2.48
N GLN A 67 4.46 -0.99 2.00
CA GLN A 67 3.27 -0.89 1.18
C GLN A 67 3.48 -1.63 -0.16
N LEU A 68 2.55 -2.52 -0.51
CA LEU A 68 2.50 -3.15 -1.82
C LEU A 68 1.87 -2.19 -2.82
N VAL A 69 2.51 -2.02 -3.97
CA VAL A 69 2.04 -1.13 -5.04
C VAL A 69 2.12 -1.79 -6.40
N PHE A 70 1.18 -1.44 -7.27
CA PHE A 70 1.22 -1.67 -8.69
C PHE A 70 1.64 -0.38 -9.38
N ILE A 71 2.62 -0.46 -10.26
CA ILE A 71 3.18 0.70 -10.95
C ILE A 71 3.31 0.41 -12.44
N THR A 72 2.90 1.38 -13.25
CA THR A 72 3.26 1.42 -14.67
C THR A 72 3.97 2.71 -15.01
N GLY A 73 4.94 2.64 -15.92
CA GLY A 73 5.67 3.82 -16.34
C GLY A 73 6.74 3.54 -17.39
N SER A 74 7.45 4.59 -17.78
CA SER A 74 8.58 4.47 -18.69
C SER A 74 9.82 4.06 -17.91
N ILE A 75 10.51 3.05 -18.44
CA ILE A 75 11.73 2.50 -17.82
C ILE A 75 12.97 3.17 -18.41
N SER A 76 13.97 3.40 -17.57
CA SER A 76 15.32 3.75 -17.96
C SER A 76 16.34 2.93 -17.19
N LEU A 77 17.36 2.47 -17.89
CA LEU A 77 18.49 1.74 -17.32
C LEU A 77 19.69 2.65 -17.23
N ARG A 78 20.42 2.56 -16.11
CA ARG A 78 21.67 3.28 -15.90
C ARG A 78 22.74 2.32 -15.44
N VAL A 79 23.93 2.53 -15.95
CA VAL A 79 25.12 1.86 -15.40
C VAL A 79 25.86 2.90 -14.57
N TYR A 80 26.18 2.57 -13.33
CA TYR A 80 26.91 3.47 -12.43
C TYR A 80 27.99 2.72 -11.67
N SER A 81 29.05 3.43 -11.31
CA SER A 81 30.09 2.89 -10.46
C SER A 81 29.66 2.96 -9.00
N SER A 82 29.61 1.81 -8.33
CA SER A 82 29.35 1.75 -6.89
C SER A 82 30.63 2.08 -6.12
N ALA A 83 30.65 3.21 -5.43
CA ALA A 83 31.78 3.59 -4.59
C ALA A 83 32.02 2.59 -3.43
N LYS A 84 30.96 1.90 -2.98
CA LYS A 84 31.03 0.92 -1.90
C LYS A 84 31.67 -0.39 -2.34
N ASP A 85 31.27 -0.89 -3.52
CA ASP A 85 31.69 -2.23 -3.98
C ASP A 85 32.79 -2.16 -5.06
N LYS A 86 33.19 -0.95 -5.46
CA LYS A 86 34.18 -0.68 -6.52
C LYS A 86 33.91 -1.41 -7.84
N CYS A 87 32.66 -1.67 -8.15
CA CYS A 87 32.22 -2.33 -9.37
C CYS A 87 31.14 -1.53 -10.10
N MET A 88 30.95 -1.82 -11.38
CA MET A 88 29.87 -1.28 -12.19
C MET A 88 28.57 -2.00 -11.84
N LYS A 89 27.53 -1.23 -11.54
CA LYS A 89 26.19 -1.76 -11.25
C LYS A 89 25.17 -1.19 -12.23
N ALA A 90 24.20 -2.02 -12.59
CA ALA A 90 23.04 -1.59 -13.34
C ALA A 90 21.96 -1.14 -12.35
N GLY A 91 21.39 0.03 -12.58
CA GLY A 91 20.23 0.54 -11.87
C GLY A 91 19.07 0.70 -12.82
N MET A 92 17.88 0.36 -12.34
CA MET A 92 16.62 0.51 -13.06
C MET A 92 15.84 1.65 -12.43
N THR A 93 15.35 2.56 -13.27
CA THR A 93 14.49 3.66 -12.84
C THR A 93 13.20 3.64 -13.65
N ILE A 94 12.05 3.76 -12.99
CA ILE A 94 10.75 3.90 -13.61
C ILE A 94 10.23 5.32 -13.36
N ASN A 95 9.96 6.06 -14.44
CA ASN A 95 9.16 7.28 -14.37
C ASN A 95 7.70 6.87 -14.36
N VAL A 96 7.09 6.97 -13.19
CA VAL A 96 5.74 6.46 -12.90
C VAL A 96 4.69 7.29 -13.64
N ARG A 97 3.79 6.62 -14.35
CA ARG A 97 2.60 7.21 -14.99
C ARG A 97 1.35 6.90 -14.20
N GLN A 98 1.26 5.67 -13.70
CA GLN A 98 0.14 5.19 -12.90
C GLN A 98 0.69 4.44 -11.70
N ILE A 99 0.06 4.65 -10.56
CA ILE A 99 0.34 3.94 -9.32
C ILE A 99 -0.97 3.59 -8.64
N GLU A 100 -1.06 2.35 -8.18
CA GLU A 100 -2.18 1.86 -7.39
C GLU A 100 -1.64 1.22 -6.12
N LEU A 101 -2.28 1.51 -5.00
CA LEU A 101 -1.97 0.87 -3.73
C LEU A 101 -2.65 -0.50 -3.73
N LEU A 102 -1.84 -1.55 -3.64
CA LEU A 102 -2.32 -2.91 -3.50
C LEU A 102 -2.14 -3.34 -2.05
N GLY A 103 -3.13 -4.07 -1.51
CA GLY A 103 -3.00 -4.58 -0.16
C GLY A 103 -2.58 -3.45 0.78
N GLY A 104 -3.43 -2.45 0.99
CA GLY A 104 -3.36 -1.74 2.25
C GLY A 104 -3.29 -2.83 3.29
N LYS A 105 -2.49 -2.71 4.37
CA LYS A 105 -2.90 -3.36 5.60
C LYS A 105 -4.37 -3.02 5.68
N ALA A 106 -5.23 -3.97 5.41
CA ALA A 106 -6.53 -3.95 6.02
C ALA A 106 -6.14 -3.73 7.48
N ASP A 107 -6.42 -2.53 8.01
CA ASP A 107 -6.46 -2.38 9.46
C ASP A 107 -7.22 -3.62 9.85
N GLU A 108 -6.55 -4.57 10.52
CA GLU A 108 -7.07 -5.93 10.64
C GLU A 108 -8.44 -5.76 11.25
N VAL A 109 -9.48 -5.96 10.42
CA VAL A 109 -10.84 -5.95 10.98
C VAL A 109 -10.78 -6.99 12.06
N PRO A 110 -10.98 -6.64 13.32
CA PRO A 110 -10.87 -7.60 14.39
C PRO A 110 -11.71 -8.80 14.03
N SER A 111 -11.16 -10.00 14.17
CA SER A 111 -11.85 -11.23 13.83
C SER A 111 -13.19 -11.40 14.60
N MET A 112 -13.38 -10.60 15.63
CA MET A 112 -14.53 -10.56 16.49
C MET A 112 -14.89 -9.12 16.86
N LEU A 113 -16.09 -8.71 16.51
CA LEU A 113 -16.69 -7.43 16.90
C LEU A 113 -17.91 -7.69 17.78
N PHE A 114 -18.25 -6.72 18.61
CA PHE A 114 -19.38 -6.76 19.53
C PHE A 114 -20.32 -5.61 19.21
N ASP A 115 -21.63 -5.84 19.31
CA ASP A 115 -22.59 -4.77 19.30
C ASP A 115 -22.36 -3.88 20.54
N ALA A 116 -22.19 -2.56 20.31
CA ALA A 116 -21.90 -1.63 21.39
C ALA A 116 -23.08 -1.40 22.34
N ASN A 117 -24.30 -1.79 21.94
CA ASN A 117 -25.51 -1.61 22.76
C ASN A 117 -25.73 -2.75 23.74
N ASP A 118 -25.52 -4.01 23.33
CA ASP A 118 -25.85 -5.19 24.11
C ASP A 118 -24.65 -6.14 24.33
N GLY A 119 -23.51 -5.87 23.71
CA GLY A 119 -22.31 -6.69 23.82
C GLY A 119 -22.39 -8.03 23.11
N THR A 120 -23.39 -8.27 22.25
CA THR A 120 -23.50 -9.53 21.52
C THR A 120 -22.40 -9.66 20.48
N ASN A 121 -21.93 -10.90 20.26
CA ASN A 121 -20.91 -11.20 19.26
C ASN A 121 -21.47 -11.02 17.85
N VAL A 122 -20.75 -10.25 17.01
CA VAL A 122 -21.05 -10.08 15.60
C VAL A 122 -20.03 -10.85 14.77
N GLU A 123 -20.50 -11.85 14.00
CA GLU A 123 -19.64 -12.62 13.11
C GLU A 123 -19.18 -11.77 11.92
N VAL A 124 -17.89 -11.44 11.86
CA VAL A 124 -17.27 -10.58 10.83
C VAL A 124 -17.01 -11.30 9.50
N LYS A 125 -17.18 -12.62 9.43
CA LYS A 125 -16.84 -13.49 8.28
C LYS A 125 -17.44 -13.12 6.93
N LYS A 126 -18.39 -12.19 6.89
CA LYS A 126 -19.14 -11.80 5.66
C LYS A 126 -19.07 -10.31 5.33
N TYR A 127 -18.25 -9.54 6.04
CA TYR A 127 -18.25 -8.10 5.91
C TYR A 127 -17.07 -7.60 5.09
N PHE A 128 -17.29 -6.56 4.30
CA PHE A 128 -16.26 -5.89 3.53
C PHE A 128 -15.74 -4.69 4.34
N TYR A 129 -14.45 -4.67 4.58
CA TYR A 129 -13.81 -3.52 5.20
C TYR A 129 -13.52 -2.45 4.15
N ALA A 130 -14.00 -1.24 4.35
CA ALA A 130 -13.83 -0.12 3.44
C ALA A 130 -13.24 1.10 4.19
N PRO A 131 -11.92 1.13 4.43
CA PRO A 131 -11.27 2.16 5.25
C PRO A 131 -11.32 3.56 4.65
N SER A 132 -11.60 3.67 3.36
CA SER A 132 -11.57 4.94 2.62
C SER A 132 -12.95 5.52 2.30
N LEU A 133 -14.03 4.82 2.58
CA LEU A 133 -15.36 5.34 2.37
C LEU A 133 -15.71 6.32 3.48
N VAL A 134 -15.62 7.60 3.16
CA VAL A 134 -16.09 8.68 4.01
C VAL A 134 -17.60 8.54 4.20
N ARG A 135 -18.03 8.62 5.44
CA ARG A 135 -19.43 8.66 5.86
C ARG A 135 -20.19 9.68 5.02
N SER A 136 -21.14 9.25 4.19
CA SER A 136 -22.21 10.12 3.73
C SER A 136 -23.29 10.12 4.82
N GLU A 137 -23.71 11.29 5.28
CA GLU A 137 -24.71 11.46 6.33
C GLU A 137 -26.09 10.88 5.97
N GLU A 138 -26.27 10.45 4.73
CA GLU A 138 -27.54 9.92 4.20
C GLU A 138 -27.80 8.43 4.46
N SER A 139 -26.87 7.67 4.99
CA SER A 139 -27.13 6.25 5.28
C SER A 139 -27.57 6.05 6.72
N ALA A 140 -28.84 6.21 6.94
CA ALA A 140 -29.54 6.38 8.22
C ALA A 140 -29.60 5.16 9.16
N GLU A 141 -28.83 4.11 9.00
CA GLU A 141 -28.76 3.03 10.00
C GLU A 141 -27.37 2.41 10.02
N LEU A 142 -26.52 2.98 10.85
CA LEU A 142 -25.21 2.44 11.20
C LEU A 142 -25.34 1.70 12.53
N TYR A 143 -24.93 0.43 12.53
CA TYR A 143 -24.85 -0.36 13.76
C TYR A 143 -23.49 -0.12 14.42
N PRO A 144 -23.43 0.35 15.68
CA PRO A 144 -22.17 0.57 16.38
C PRO A 144 -21.56 -0.77 16.81
N LEU A 145 -20.30 -0.96 16.47
CA LEU A 145 -19.53 -2.14 16.81
C LEU A 145 -18.27 -1.75 17.59
N VAL A 146 -17.82 -2.62 18.48
CA VAL A 146 -16.62 -2.39 19.29
C VAL A 146 -15.72 -3.64 19.20
N SER A 147 -14.41 -3.44 19.03
CA SER A 147 -13.43 -4.52 19.12
C SER A 147 -13.13 -4.89 20.58
N LYS A 148 -12.50 -6.06 20.82
CA LYS A 148 -12.01 -6.44 22.12
C LYS A 148 -10.99 -5.45 22.72
N ALA A 149 -10.30 -4.68 21.86
CA ALA A 149 -9.37 -3.62 22.24
C ALA A 149 -10.07 -2.27 22.54
N GLY A 150 -11.41 -2.20 22.37
CA GLY A 150 -12.18 -0.98 22.58
C GLY A 150 -12.21 -0.03 21.36
N GLU A 151 -11.70 -0.46 20.21
CA GLU A 151 -11.76 0.32 18.97
C GLU A 151 -13.19 0.33 18.44
N ARG A 152 -13.63 1.49 17.97
CA ARG A 152 -15.02 1.70 17.51
C ARG A 152 -15.12 1.52 16.00
N PHE A 153 -16.14 0.78 15.58
CA PHE A 153 -16.49 0.55 14.18
C PHE A 153 -17.97 0.82 13.96
N VAL A 154 -18.37 0.98 12.72
CA VAL A 154 -19.77 1.06 12.32
C VAL A 154 -20.01 0.14 11.14
N CYS A 155 -21.16 -0.52 11.12
CA CYS A 155 -21.59 -1.39 10.04
C CYS A 155 -22.84 -0.81 9.38
N ASN A 156 -22.90 -0.82 8.04
CA ASN A 156 -24.11 -0.44 7.32
C ASN A 156 -24.96 -1.67 6.98
N ARG A 157 -26.20 -1.45 6.51
CA ARG A 157 -27.14 -2.50 6.10
C ARG A 157 -26.60 -3.43 5.00
N ASN A 158 -25.65 -2.97 4.22
CA ASN A 158 -25.05 -3.74 3.13
C ASN A 158 -23.86 -4.61 3.58
N GLY A 159 -23.55 -4.63 4.88
CA GLY A 159 -22.47 -5.43 5.44
C GLY A 159 -21.07 -4.81 5.30
N PHE A 160 -20.96 -3.52 5.03
CA PHE A 160 -19.67 -2.84 5.03
C PHE A 160 -19.34 -2.34 6.44
N ILE A 161 -18.12 -2.60 6.90
CA ILE A 161 -17.59 -2.16 8.20
C ILE A 161 -16.61 -1.03 7.97
N TYR A 162 -16.73 0.03 8.75
CA TYR A 162 -15.86 1.22 8.72
C TYR A 162 -15.30 1.50 10.11
N PRO A 163 -14.03 1.96 10.22
CA PRO A 163 -13.55 2.49 11.49
C PRO A 163 -14.30 3.80 11.81
N PHE A 164 -14.78 3.92 13.05
CA PHE A 164 -15.42 5.13 13.53
C PHE A 164 -14.36 6.03 14.17
N LYS A 165 -14.05 7.15 13.50
CA LYS A 165 -13.32 8.26 14.13
C LYS A 165 -14.38 9.15 14.75
N GLY A 166 -14.44 9.16 16.08
CA GLY A 166 -15.31 10.10 16.81
C GLY A 166 -15.00 11.53 16.37
N GLU A 167 -16.02 12.36 16.33
CA GLU A 167 -15.84 13.80 16.32
C GLU A 167 -15.18 14.17 17.66
N ASP A 168 -13.99 14.78 17.60
CA ASP A 168 -13.38 15.48 18.73
C ASP A 168 -14.15 16.77 18.99
#